data_09b5a22206510a298935d2ce6921d6e3
#
_entry.id   09b5a22206510a298935d2ce6921d6e3
#
_cell.length_a   1.000
_cell.length_b   1.000
_cell.length_c   1.000
_cell.angle_alpha   90.00
_cell.angle_beta   90.00
_cell.angle_gamma   90.00
#
_symmetry.space_group_name_H-M   'P 1'
#
loop_
_entity.id
_entity.type
_entity.pdbx_description
1 polymer ?
#
loop_
_entity_poly.entity_id
_entity_poly.type
_entity_poly.pdbx_seq_one_letter_code
_entity_poly.pdbx_strand_id
1 'polypeptide(L)'
;MTRGPYETRLDPALWAYIDAVNAWHPPEIIGLPIDKQRAVYDRMSRAFHQGRPPGVKASDGLIAAAGRDIPVRRYRLEGNAAKAMVVYYHGGGFILGGLESHDDICAELCAGTGFDVLSVDYRLAPEHLHPAAFDDAVAAFEWAAARSG
;
A
#
# COMPACT_ATOMS: atom_id res chain seq x y z
N MET A 1 -22.67 -3.30 -15.29
CA MET A 1 -22.40 -1.89 -15.70
C MET A 1 -22.14 -1.85 -17.19
N THR A 2 -22.64 -0.83 -17.91
CA THR A 2 -22.25 -0.60 -19.31
C THR A 2 -20.81 -0.15 -19.34
N ARG A 3 -19.95 -0.83 -20.13
CA ARG A 3 -18.52 -0.56 -20.23
C ARG A 3 -18.17 0.79 -20.89
N GLY A 4 -19.21 1.50 -21.38
CA GLY A 4 -19.08 2.85 -21.95
C GLY A 4 -18.09 2.96 -23.11
N PRO A 5 -17.54 4.15 -23.37
CA PRO A 5 -16.68 4.40 -24.53
C PRO A 5 -15.31 3.70 -24.46
N TYR A 6 -14.99 3.03 -23.36
CA TYR A 6 -13.70 2.33 -23.15
C TYR A 6 -13.77 0.85 -23.50
N GLU A 7 -14.94 0.30 -23.87
CA GLU A 7 -15.14 -1.14 -24.08
C GLU A 7 -14.16 -1.74 -25.09
N THR A 8 -13.85 -1.01 -26.15
CA THR A 8 -12.92 -1.45 -27.21
C THR A 8 -11.48 -0.98 -27.02
N ARG A 9 -11.20 -0.22 -25.95
CA ARG A 9 -9.89 0.39 -25.70
C ARG A 9 -9.05 -0.36 -24.67
N LEU A 10 -9.66 -1.22 -23.87
CA LEU A 10 -9.00 -1.95 -22.81
C LEU A 10 -8.89 -3.42 -23.17
N ASP A 11 -7.79 -4.02 -22.77
CA ASP A 11 -7.55 -5.44 -22.89
C ASP A 11 -8.63 -6.25 -22.13
N PRO A 12 -9.11 -7.40 -22.69
CA PRO A 12 -10.09 -8.25 -22.02
C PRO A 12 -9.67 -8.70 -20.62
N ALA A 13 -8.39 -8.96 -20.38
CA ALA A 13 -7.88 -9.32 -19.05
C ALA A 13 -8.01 -8.16 -18.05
N LEU A 14 -7.79 -6.92 -18.51
CA LEU A 14 -7.99 -5.74 -17.68
C LEU A 14 -9.49 -5.54 -17.35
N TRP A 15 -10.38 -5.82 -18.30
CA TRP A 15 -11.82 -5.81 -18.02
C TRP A 15 -12.22 -6.85 -16.98
N ALA A 16 -11.69 -8.07 -17.07
CA ALA A 16 -11.95 -9.11 -16.09
C ALA A 16 -11.50 -8.69 -14.68
N TYR A 17 -10.33 -8.03 -14.59
CA TYR A 17 -9.84 -7.48 -13.32
C TYR A 17 -10.76 -6.36 -12.79
N ILE A 18 -11.16 -5.41 -13.65
CA ILE A 18 -12.08 -4.32 -13.26
C ILE A 18 -13.41 -4.89 -12.75
N ASP A 19 -13.98 -5.88 -13.45
CA ASP A 19 -15.23 -6.53 -13.04
C ASP A 19 -15.08 -7.24 -11.69
N ALA A 20 -13.95 -7.90 -11.47
CA ALA A 20 -13.64 -8.55 -10.19
C ALA A 20 -13.49 -7.51 -9.04
N VAL A 21 -12.79 -6.40 -9.27
CA VAL A 21 -12.67 -5.31 -8.28
C VAL A 21 -14.06 -4.70 -7.98
N ASN A 22 -14.87 -4.43 -9.02
CA ASN A 22 -16.21 -3.86 -8.85
C ASN A 22 -17.15 -4.78 -8.06
N ALA A 23 -16.96 -6.11 -8.13
CA ALA A 23 -17.74 -7.05 -7.34
C ALA A 23 -17.47 -6.91 -5.82
N TRP A 24 -16.27 -6.44 -5.43
CA TRP A 24 -15.93 -6.14 -4.04
C TRP A 24 -16.42 -4.76 -3.58
N HIS A 25 -16.64 -3.83 -4.52
CA HIS A 25 -17.01 -2.43 -4.24
C HIS A 25 -18.36 -2.07 -4.86
N PRO A 26 -19.47 -2.72 -4.46
CA PRO A 26 -20.78 -2.27 -4.89
C PRO A 26 -21.05 -0.87 -4.32
N PRO A 27 -21.90 -0.06 -5.00
CA PRO A 27 -22.16 1.34 -4.65
C PRO A 27 -22.56 1.59 -3.19
N GLU A 28 -23.20 0.61 -2.57
CA GLU A 28 -23.70 0.67 -1.20
C GLU A 28 -22.56 0.79 -0.15
N ILE A 29 -21.33 0.39 -0.52
CA ILE A 29 -20.16 0.49 0.39
C ILE A 29 -19.88 1.94 0.77
N ILE A 30 -20.10 2.90 -0.16
CA ILE A 30 -19.80 4.33 0.08
C ILE A 30 -20.61 4.88 1.25
N GLY A 31 -21.80 4.32 1.51
CA GLY A 31 -22.67 4.71 2.63
C GLY A 31 -22.35 4.03 3.96
N LEU A 32 -21.42 3.08 3.99
CA LEU A 32 -21.06 2.37 5.22
C LEU A 32 -20.15 3.22 6.14
N PRO A 33 -20.14 2.94 7.45
CA PRO A 33 -19.11 3.45 8.36
C PRO A 33 -17.69 3.15 7.84
N ILE A 34 -16.74 4.05 8.12
CA ILE A 34 -15.39 3.96 7.53
C ILE A 34 -14.65 2.66 7.90
N ASP A 35 -14.84 2.16 9.09
CA ASP A 35 -14.28 0.87 9.52
C ASP A 35 -14.75 -0.29 8.65
N LYS A 36 -16.02 -0.25 8.19
CA LYS A 36 -16.60 -1.25 7.28
C LYS A 36 -16.05 -1.11 5.86
N GLN A 37 -15.89 0.12 5.38
CA GLN A 37 -15.27 0.36 4.08
C GLN A 37 -13.82 -0.15 4.06
N ARG A 38 -13.02 0.12 5.10
CA ARG A 38 -11.66 -0.41 5.28
C ARG A 38 -11.66 -1.95 5.30
N ALA A 39 -12.55 -2.56 6.05
CA ALA A 39 -12.64 -4.01 6.12
C ALA A 39 -12.98 -4.67 4.77
N VAL A 40 -13.77 -4.01 3.93
CA VAL A 40 -14.03 -4.49 2.55
C VAL A 40 -12.77 -4.34 1.70
N TYR A 41 -12.12 -3.18 1.74
CA TYR A 41 -10.89 -2.91 1.00
C TYR A 41 -9.79 -3.92 1.35
N ASP A 42 -9.59 -4.19 2.65
CA ASP A 42 -8.59 -5.16 3.13
C ASP A 42 -8.91 -6.60 2.70
N ARG A 43 -10.19 -6.99 2.71
CA ARG A 43 -10.59 -8.33 2.21
C ARG A 43 -10.35 -8.46 0.71
N MET A 44 -10.67 -7.43 -0.07
CA MET A 44 -10.41 -7.40 -1.50
C MET A 44 -8.91 -7.52 -1.77
N SER A 45 -8.09 -6.69 -1.12
CA SER A 45 -6.63 -6.71 -1.28
C SER A 45 -6.06 -8.10 -0.96
N ARG A 46 -6.51 -8.73 0.12
CA ARG A 46 -6.11 -10.11 0.44
C ARG A 46 -6.55 -11.15 -0.60
N ALA A 47 -7.72 -10.96 -1.22
CA ALA A 47 -8.21 -11.87 -2.26
C ALA A 47 -7.39 -11.80 -3.55
N PHE A 48 -6.79 -10.64 -3.84
CA PHE A 48 -5.92 -10.44 -5.01
C PHE A 48 -4.45 -10.71 -4.72
N HIS A 49 -4.06 -10.85 -3.44
CA HIS A 49 -2.67 -11.04 -3.04
C HIS A 49 -2.11 -12.37 -3.58
N GLN A 50 -1.03 -12.31 -4.37
CA GLN A 50 -0.40 -13.46 -5.01
C GLN A 50 0.74 -14.09 -4.18
N GLY A 51 0.96 -13.59 -2.97
CA GLY A 51 2.12 -13.94 -2.16
C GLY A 51 3.33 -13.06 -2.48
N ARG A 52 4.37 -13.20 -1.68
CA ARG A 52 5.64 -12.48 -1.90
C ARG A 52 6.54 -13.29 -2.81
N PRO A 53 7.28 -12.65 -3.73
CA PRO A 53 8.29 -13.31 -4.54
C PRO A 53 9.32 -14.07 -3.70
N PRO A 54 9.87 -15.20 -4.22
CA PRO A 54 10.90 -15.97 -3.52
C PRO A 54 12.10 -15.09 -3.14
N GLY A 55 12.61 -15.29 -1.91
CA GLY A 55 13.75 -14.54 -1.39
C GLY A 55 13.42 -13.17 -0.80
N VAL A 56 12.21 -12.64 -1.01
CA VAL A 56 11.81 -11.39 -0.36
C VAL A 56 11.37 -11.65 1.08
N LYS A 57 12.04 -10.99 2.02
CA LYS A 57 11.70 -10.99 3.45
C LYS A 57 11.07 -9.66 3.83
N ALA A 58 9.98 -9.71 4.58
CA ALA A 58 9.34 -8.54 5.14
C ALA A 58 9.47 -8.55 6.66
N SER A 59 9.68 -7.38 7.23
CA SER A 59 9.75 -7.18 8.68
C SER A 59 9.05 -5.90 9.08
N ASP A 60 8.18 -6.00 10.08
CA ASP A 60 7.47 -4.86 10.63
C ASP A 60 8.32 -4.14 11.67
N GLY A 61 8.14 -2.83 11.76
CA GLY A 61 8.86 -1.98 12.69
C GLY A 61 8.11 -0.68 12.96
N LEU A 62 8.71 0.15 13.80
CA LEU A 62 8.19 1.47 14.14
C LEU A 62 9.26 2.53 13.88
N ILE A 63 8.88 3.65 13.32
CA ILE A 63 9.70 4.85 13.22
C ILE A 63 9.24 5.80 14.32
N ALA A 64 10.12 6.08 15.29
CA ALA A 64 9.86 7.09 16.29
C ALA A 64 9.89 8.47 15.65
N ALA A 65 8.77 9.18 15.72
CA ALA A 65 8.60 10.55 15.30
C ALA A 65 8.13 11.42 16.47
N ALA A 66 8.10 12.74 16.31
CA ALA A 66 7.74 13.66 17.39
C ALA A 66 6.36 13.31 18.01
N GLY A 67 6.40 12.71 19.20
CA GLY A 67 5.21 12.37 20.00
C GLY A 67 4.39 11.16 19.50
N ARG A 68 4.91 10.36 18.54
CA ARG A 68 4.22 9.18 18.00
C ARG A 68 5.18 8.18 17.38
N ASP A 69 4.71 6.94 17.22
CA ASP A 69 5.36 5.92 16.41
C ASP A 69 4.61 5.72 15.09
N ILE A 70 5.35 5.61 13.99
CA ILE A 70 4.81 5.37 12.66
C ILE A 70 5.08 3.91 12.31
N PRO A 71 4.05 3.05 12.13
CA PRO A 71 4.26 1.68 11.71
C PRO A 71 4.81 1.63 10.28
N VAL A 72 5.75 0.73 10.05
CA VAL A 72 6.36 0.51 8.74
C VAL A 72 6.60 -0.96 8.50
N ARG A 73 6.67 -1.37 7.23
CA ARG A 73 7.13 -2.69 6.80
C ARG A 73 8.29 -2.53 5.83
N ARG A 74 9.42 -3.14 6.18
CA ARG A 74 10.61 -3.16 5.32
C ARG A 74 10.70 -4.48 4.57
N TYR A 75 10.85 -4.40 3.26
CA TYR A 75 11.09 -5.54 2.37
C TYR A 75 12.54 -5.54 1.92
N ARG A 76 13.14 -6.73 1.92
CA ARG A 76 14.55 -6.95 1.56
C ARG A 76 14.68 -8.23 0.76
N LEU A 77 15.51 -8.20 -0.27
CA LEU A 77 15.87 -9.41 -1.02
C LEU A 77 17.03 -10.12 -0.30
N GLU A 78 16.82 -11.38 0.06
CA GLU A 78 17.79 -12.20 0.79
C GLU A 78 19.09 -12.36 0.00
N GLY A 79 20.21 -12.23 0.66
CA GLY A 79 21.54 -12.31 0.02
C GLY A 79 21.91 -11.10 -0.84
N ASN A 80 21.07 -10.08 -0.92
CA ASN A 80 21.33 -8.86 -1.70
C ASN A 80 21.75 -7.69 -0.77
N ALA A 81 22.79 -6.95 -1.16
CA ALA A 81 23.14 -5.67 -0.55
C ALA A 81 22.46 -4.57 -1.36
N ALA A 82 21.34 -4.07 -0.85
CA ALA A 82 20.58 -3.04 -1.53
C ALA A 82 21.39 -1.74 -1.66
N LYS A 83 21.39 -1.16 -2.86
CA LYS A 83 22.09 0.11 -3.16
C LYS A 83 21.23 1.34 -2.91
N ALA A 84 19.95 1.16 -2.66
CA ALA A 84 18.99 2.22 -2.42
C ALA A 84 17.80 1.70 -1.62
N MET A 85 17.03 2.63 -1.07
CA MET A 85 15.75 2.36 -0.40
C MET A 85 14.64 3.15 -1.09
N VAL A 86 13.56 2.47 -1.44
CA VAL A 86 12.32 3.08 -1.91
C VAL A 86 11.43 3.30 -0.70
N VAL A 87 10.98 4.52 -0.45
CA VAL A 87 9.93 4.80 0.55
C VAL A 87 8.59 4.78 -0.17
N TYR A 88 7.71 3.87 0.23
CA TYR A 88 6.43 3.64 -0.41
C TYR A 88 5.28 4.13 0.46
N TYR A 89 4.45 4.97 -0.12
CA TYR A 89 3.21 5.48 0.49
C TYR A 89 2.03 4.91 -0.27
N HIS A 90 1.21 4.10 0.42
CA HIS A 90 0.10 3.40 -0.21
C HIS A 90 -1.01 4.34 -0.70
N GLY A 91 -1.76 3.89 -1.70
CA GLY A 91 -2.97 4.55 -2.18
C GLY A 91 -4.15 4.36 -1.23
N GLY A 92 -5.30 4.97 -1.57
CA GLY A 92 -6.55 4.84 -0.80
C GLY A 92 -7.17 6.17 -0.38
N GLY A 93 -6.74 7.29 -1.01
CA GLY A 93 -7.34 8.62 -0.81
C GLY A 93 -7.19 9.16 0.62
N PHE A 94 -6.14 8.77 1.33
CA PHE A 94 -5.90 9.10 2.74
C PHE A 94 -6.95 8.55 3.73
N ILE A 95 -7.81 7.64 3.28
CA ILE A 95 -8.92 7.07 4.06
C ILE A 95 -8.80 5.55 4.19
N LEU A 96 -8.33 4.88 3.14
CA LEU A 96 -8.21 3.43 3.03
C LEU A 96 -6.75 3.04 2.83
N GLY A 97 -6.48 1.74 2.98
CA GLY A 97 -5.16 1.17 2.75
C GLY A 97 -4.32 1.05 4.01
N GLY A 98 -3.18 0.40 3.88
CA GLY A 98 -2.22 0.11 4.94
C GLY A 98 -1.16 -0.86 4.47
N LEU A 99 -0.36 -1.40 5.37
CA LEU A 99 0.74 -2.32 5.06
C LEU A 99 0.26 -3.59 4.34
N GLU A 100 -0.91 -4.12 4.74
CA GLU A 100 -1.44 -5.37 4.18
C GLU A 100 -1.99 -5.20 2.76
N SER A 101 -2.61 -4.06 2.47
CA SER A 101 -3.28 -3.86 1.19
C SER A 101 -2.33 -3.65 0.01
N HIS A 102 -1.06 -3.36 0.28
CA HIS A 102 -0.02 -3.10 -0.73
C HIS A 102 1.22 -3.97 -0.50
N ASP A 103 1.08 -5.08 0.24
CA ASP A 103 2.19 -5.96 0.61
C ASP A 103 2.85 -6.60 -0.61
N ASP A 104 2.08 -7.13 -1.54
CA ASP A 104 2.56 -7.75 -2.77
C ASP A 104 3.23 -6.73 -3.71
N ILE A 105 2.66 -5.55 -3.86
CA ILE A 105 3.26 -4.46 -4.68
C ILE A 105 4.65 -4.09 -4.14
N CYS A 106 4.78 -3.91 -2.82
CA CYS A 106 6.05 -3.59 -2.19
C CYS A 106 7.07 -4.73 -2.33
N ALA A 107 6.60 -5.98 -2.20
CA ALA A 107 7.44 -7.15 -2.36
C ALA A 107 7.92 -7.33 -3.81
N GLU A 108 7.04 -7.11 -4.79
CA GLU A 108 7.40 -7.13 -6.22
C GLU A 108 8.38 -6.01 -6.59
N LEU A 109 8.18 -4.80 -6.07
CA LEU A 109 9.14 -3.71 -6.25
C LEU A 109 10.52 -4.09 -5.70
N CYS A 110 10.57 -4.68 -4.50
CA CYS A 110 11.82 -5.15 -3.90
C CYS A 110 12.49 -6.21 -4.76
N ALA A 111 11.75 -7.23 -5.22
CA ALA A 111 12.27 -8.31 -6.05
C ALA A 111 12.77 -7.80 -7.40
N GLY A 112 11.99 -6.95 -8.08
CA GLY A 112 12.28 -6.48 -9.42
C GLY A 112 13.42 -5.46 -9.50
N THR A 113 13.61 -4.67 -8.44
CA THR A 113 14.66 -3.62 -8.40
C THR A 113 15.92 -4.04 -7.66
N GLY A 114 15.81 -5.01 -6.73
CA GLY A 114 16.85 -5.32 -5.77
C GLY A 114 17.08 -4.22 -4.72
N PHE A 115 16.23 -3.20 -4.66
CA PHE A 115 16.27 -2.19 -3.63
C PHE A 115 15.49 -2.61 -2.39
N ASP A 116 15.86 -2.11 -1.23
CA ASP A 116 14.99 -2.21 -0.06
C ASP A 116 13.73 -1.36 -0.30
N VAL A 117 12.58 -1.82 0.18
CA VAL A 117 11.33 -1.04 0.13
C VAL A 117 10.83 -0.84 1.56
N LEU A 118 10.53 0.40 1.91
CA LEU A 118 9.95 0.78 3.20
C LEU A 118 8.52 1.25 2.96
N SER A 119 7.54 0.39 3.25
CA SER A 119 6.12 0.74 3.23
C SER A 119 5.75 1.45 4.52
N VAL A 120 5.05 2.57 4.41
CA VAL A 120 4.69 3.43 5.54
C VAL A 120 3.19 3.38 5.78
N ASP A 121 2.79 3.04 7.01
CA ASP A 121 1.40 3.05 7.46
C ASP A 121 1.10 4.42 8.09
N TYR A 122 0.95 5.42 7.22
CA TYR A 122 0.69 6.78 7.63
C TYR A 122 -0.74 6.94 8.16
N ARG A 123 -0.96 7.89 9.06
CA ARG A 123 -2.27 8.16 9.67
C ARG A 123 -3.32 8.55 8.65
N LEU A 124 -4.52 8.00 8.81
CA LEU A 124 -5.64 8.16 7.89
C LEU A 124 -6.73 9.07 8.46
N ALA A 125 -7.43 9.76 7.57
CA ALA A 125 -8.68 10.43 7.86
C ALA A 125 -9.83 9.40 7.95
N PRO A 126 -10.91 9.71 8.67
CA PRO A 126 -11.21 10.96 9.39
C PRO A 126 -10.57 11.08 10.78
N GLU A 127 -9.97 10.02 11.32
CA GLU A 127 -9.40 10.01 12.67
C GLU A 127 -8.25 11.01 12.81
N HIS A 128 -7.48 11.17 11.73
CA HIS A 128 -6.35 12.09 11.67
C HIS A 128 -6.44 12.95 10.40
N LEU A 129 -6.90 14.16 10.56
CA LEU A 129 -7.02 15.11 9.45
C LEU A 129 -5.65 15.64 9.00
N HIS A 130 -5.63 16.28 7.81
CA HIS A 130 -4.45 16.99 7.35
C HIS A 130 -3.94 17.99 8.43
N PRO A 131 -2.63 18.05 8.69
CA PRO A 131 -1.52 17.49 7.91
C PRO A 131 -0.98 16.11 8.38
N ALA A 132 -1.72 15.35 9.19
CA ALA A 132 -1.20 14.16 9.87
C ALA A 132 -0.49 13.14 8.93
N ALA A 133 -1.11 12.80 7.82
CA ALA A 133 -0.51 11.88 6.82
C ALA A 133 0.76 12.47 6.20
N PHE A 134 0.76 13.78 5.92
CA PHE A 134 1.93 14.48 5.39
C PHE A 134 3.09 14.49 6.38
N ASP A 135 2.81 14.80 7.66
CA ASP A 135 3.84 14.81 8.71
C ASP A 135 4.46 13.41 8.90
N ASP A 136 3.64 12.35 8.80
CA ASP A 136 4.15 10.97 8.87
C ASP A 136 5.00 10.63 7.65
N ALA A 137 4.59 11.07 6.47
CA ALA A 137 5.35 10.86 5.24
C ALA A 137 6.72 11.54 5.27
N VAL A 138 6.77 12.79 5.71
CA VAL A 138 8.03 13.54 5.87
C VAL A 138 8.94 12.86 6.88
N ALA A 139 8.44 12.50 8.06
CA ALA A 139 9.23 11.86 9.10
C ALA A 139 9.78 10.49 8.64
N ALA A 140 8.99 9.70 7.91
CA ALA A 140 9.44 8.42 7.36
C ALA A 140 10.52 8.60 6.28
N PHE A 141 10.38 9.63 5.43
CA PHE A 141 11.40 9.95 4.43
C PHE A 141 12.72 10.39 5.07
N GLU A 142 12.67 11.29 6.06
CA GLU A 142 13.85 11.75 6.78
C GLU A 142 14.56 10.60 7.50
N TRP A 143 13.78 9.69 8.12
CA TRP A 143 14.31 8.49 8.75
C TRP A 143 15.03 7.58 7.75
N ALA A 144 14.44 7.38 6.56
CA ALA A 144 15.03 6.57 5.50
C ALA A 144 16.30 7.23 4.94
N ALA A 145 16.25 8.52 4.65
CA ALA A 145 17.38 9.30 4.13
C ALA A 145 18.61 9.25 5.05
N ALA A 146 18.39 9.33 6.36
CA ALA A 146 19.46 9.24 7.36
C ALA A 146 20.12 7.85 7.43
N ARG A 147 19.57 6.82 6.76
CA ARG A 147 20.04 5.42 6.77
C ARG A 147 20.43 4.89 5.39
N SER A 148 20.41 5.74 4.39
CA SER A 148 20.75 5.41 3.00
C SER A 148 22.20 5.80 2.65
N GLY A 149 23.11 5.79 3.63
CA GLY A 149 24.53 6.07 3.46
C GLY A 149 25.39 4.84 3.64
#